data_cd948a9e153354a49708675affae64c6
#
_entry.id   cd948a9e153354a49708675affae64c6
#
_cell.length_a   1.000
_cell.length_b   1.000
_cell.length_c   1.000
_cell.angle_alpha   90.00
_cell.angle_beta   90.00
_cell.angle_gamma   90.00
#
_symmetry.space_group_name_H-M   'P 1'
#
loop_
_entity.id
_entity.type
_entity.pdbx_description
1 polymer ?
#
loop_
_entity_poly.entity_id
_entity_poly.type
_entity_poly.pdbx_seq_one_letter_code
_entity_poly.pdbx_strand_id
1 'polypeptide(L)'
;YCQVAATFPMMQFSRAPWKVLSEQNQKICLDAVGLHGDLAEYIVQTAKRCAASGEPMIRNLEYAYPHSGYAAVNDEFLLGEDVLVAPQLKKGVTTRQVVIPDGIWEDPAGKIYRKGNYSIDTPITAIPVFRRVG
;
A
#
# COMPACT_ATOMS: atom_id res chain seq x y z
N TYR A 1 1.51 3.37 -11.29
CA TYR A 1 0.25 2.61 -11.39
C TYR A 1 0.42 1.16 -10.96
N CYS A 2 1.35 0.41 -11.53
CA CYS A 2 1.57 -1.00 -11.24
C CYS A 2 1.78 -1.25 -9.75
N GLN A 3 2.60 -0.44 -9.09
CA GLN A 3 2.89 -0.55 -7.66
C GLN A 3 1.65 -0.32 -6.79
N VAL A 4 0.80 0.65 -7.13
CA VAL A 4 -0.47 0.88 -6.42
C VAL A 4 -1.43 -0.28 -6.66
N ALA A 5 -1.56 -0.74 -7.91
CA ALA A 5 -2.42 -1.86 -8.27
C ALA A 5 -2.05 -3.16 -7.53
N ALA A 6 -0.77 -3.36 -7.24
CA ALA A 6 -0.30 -4.52 -6.47
C ALA A 6 -0.87 -4.59 -5.05
N THR A 7 -1.31 -3.47 -4.50
CA THR A 7 -1.90 -3.39 -3.15
C THR A 7 -3.43 -3.26 -3.15
N PHE A 8 -4.05 -3.39 -4.33
CA PHE A 8 -5.50 -3.48 -4.45
C PHE A 8 -5.99 -4.93 -4.41
N PRO A 9 -7.28 -5.15 -4.17
CA PRO A 9 -7.87 -6.49 -4.17
C PRO A 9 -7.68 -7.25 -5.48
N MET A 10 -7.64 -6.52 -6.60
CA MET A 10 -7.39 -7.08 -7.93
C MET A 10 -6.29 -6.31 -8.64
N MET A 11 -5.42 -7.03 -9.33
CA MET A 11 -4.37 -6.49 -10.18
C MET A 11 -4.55 -7.02 -11.61
N GLN A 12 -4.51 -6.12 -12.59
CA GLN A 12 -4.70 -6.49 -14.01
C GLN A 12 -3.82 -5.63 -14.90
N PHE A 13 -3.28 -6.24 -15.96
CA PHE A 13 -2.59 -5.54 -17.03
C PHE A 13 -3.43 -5.55 -18.32
N SER A 14 -3.79 -4.37 -18.82
CA SER A 14 -4.47 -4.23 -20.12
C SER A 14 -3.53 -4.52 -21.30
N ARG A 15 -2.25 -4.21 -21.13
CA ARG A 15 -1.17 -4.52 -22.08
C ARG A 15 -0.07 -5.29 -21.37
N ALA A 16 0.49 -6.26 -22.08
CA ALA A 16 1.61 -7.04 -21.59
C ALA A 16 2.84 -6.14 -21.36
N PRO A 17 3.35 -6.02 -20.11
CA PRO A 17 4.48 -5.13 -19.79
C PRO A 17 5.71 -5.40 -20.65
N TRP A 18 6.00 -6.67 -20.98
CA TRP A 18 7.12 -7.07 -21.82
C TRP A 18 7.03 -6.63 -23.28
N LYS A 19 5.87 -6.15 -23.74
CA LYS A 19 5.68 -5.59 -25.09
C LYS A 19 5.84 -4.08 -25.16
N VAL A 20 5.72 -3.38 -24.03
CA VAL A 20 5.60 -1.91 -24.04
C VAL A 20 6.58 -1.19 -23.11
N LEU A 21 7.24 -1.90 -22.21
CA LEU A 21 8.16 -1.32 -21.23
C LEU A 21 9.61 -1.74 -21.48
N SER A 22 10.54 -0.90 -21.05
CA SER A 22 11.97 -1.27 -20.97
C SER A 22 12.19 -2.40 -19.97
N GLU A 23 13.28 -3.15 -20.09
CA GLU A 23 13.63 -4.26 -19.19
C GLU A 23 13.65 -3.83 -17.71
N GLN A 24 14.19 -2.65 -17.43
CA GLN A 24 14.19 -2.10 -16.06
C GLN A 24 12.76 -1.91 -15.52
N ASN A 25 11.85 -1.37 -16.32
CA ASN A 25 10.47 -1.17 -15.91
C ASN A 25 9.68 -2.48 -15.85
N GLN A 26 10.01 -3.46 -16.68
CA GLN A 26 9.46 -4.81 -16.59
C GLN A 26 9.81 -5.46 -15.25
N LYS A 27 11.07 -5.32 -14.81
CA LYS A 27 11.48 -5.81 -13.48
C LYS A 27 10.68 -5.18 -12.36
N ILE A 28 10.47 -3.87 -12.37
CA ILE A 28 9.63 -3.16 -11.38
C ILE A 28 8.19 -3.71 -11.39
N CYS A 29 7.64 -4.02 -12.57
CA CYS A 29 6.32 -4.65 -12.68
C CYS A 29 6.31 -6.06 -12.08
N LEU A 30 7.35 -6.86 -12.32
CA LEU A 30 7.47 -8.21 -11.73
C LEU A 30 7.56 -8.16 -10.21
N ASP A 31 8.34 -7.24 -9.66
CA ASP A 31 8.45 -7.04 -8.22
C ASP A 31 7.07 -6.65 -7.62
N ALA A 32 6.30 -5.82 -8.32
CA ALA A 32 4.95 -5.46 -7.91
C ALA A 32 3.97 -6.65 -7.97
N VAL A 33 4.06 -7.49 -9.00
CA VAL A 33 3.27 -8.74 -9.10
C VAL A 33 3.65 -9.69 -7.96
N GLY A 34 4.93 -9.79 -7.63
CA GLY A 34 5.41 -10.56 -6.47
C GLY A 34 4.76 -10.10 -5.17
N LEU A 35 4.76 -8.79 -4.91
CA LEU A 35 4.08 -8.22 -3.74
C LEU A 35 2.59 -8.56 -3.71
N HIS A 36 1.89 -8.47 -4.85
CA HIS A 36 0.48 -8.86 -4.92
C HIS A 36 0.28 -10.34 -4.58
N GLY A 37 1.17 -11.21 -5.06
CA GLY A 37 1.20 -12.63 -4.71
C GLY A 37 1.41 -12.86 -3.21
N ASP A 38 2.34 -12.14 -2.59
CA ASP A 38 2.60 -12.21 -1.14
C ASP A 38 1.42 -11.71 -0.29
N LEU A 39 0.60 -10.82 -0.85
CA LEU A 39 -0.62 -10.31 -0.22
C LEU A 39 -1.85 -11.18 -0.50
N ALA A 40 -1.78 -12.18 -1.38
CA ALA A 40 -2.95 -12.90 -1.88
C ALA A 40 -3.79 -13.54 -0.76
N GLU A 41 -3.16 -14.23 0.18
CA GLU A 41 -3.86 -14.84 1.32
C GLU A 41 -4.55 -13.78 2.19
N TYR A 42 -3.84 -12.69 2.49
CA TYR A 42 -4.41 -11.58 3.25
C TYR A 42 -5.58 -10.91 2.51
N ILE A 43 -5.48 -10.73 1.19
CA ILE A 43 -6.56 -10.19 0.35
C ILE A 43 -7.80 -11.08 0.42
N VAL A 44 -7.64 -12.40 0.25
CA VAL A 44 -8.75 -13.37 0.30
C VAL A 44 -9.43 -13.37 1.67
N GLN A 45 -8.66 -13.40 2.75
CA GLN A 45 -9.20 -13.36 4.11
C GLN A 45 -9.91 -12.04 4.41
N THR A 46 -9.33 -10.91 3.95
CA THR A 46 -9.95 -9.59 4.07
C THR A 46 -11.27 -9.53 3.28
N ALA A 47 -11.31 -10.07 2.05
CA ALA A 47 -12.53 -10.12 1.25
C ALA A 47 -13.64 -10.91 1.96
N LYS A 48 -13.33 -12.06 2.56
CA LYS A 48 -14.29 -12.86 3.34
C LYS A 48 -14.83 -12.08 4.54
N ARG A 49 -13.96 -11.40 5.29
CA ARG A 49 -14.38 -10.57 6.44
C ARG A 49 -15.26 -9.41 6.00
N CYS A 50 -14.87 -8.71 4.94
CA CYS A 50 -15.63 -7.58 4.41
C CYS A 50 -16.99 -8.02 3.84
N ALA A 51 -17.08 -9.17 3.18
CA ALA A 51 -18.34 -9.72 2.70
C ALA A 51 -19.31 -10.05 3.85
N ALA A 52 -18.81 -10.47 5.01
CA ALA A 52 -19.62 -10.78 6.19
C ALA A 52 -20.04 -9.53 6.97
N SER A 53 -19.18 -8.48 7.01
CA SER A 53 -19.42 -7.28 7.84
C SER A 53 -20.04 -6.11 7.07
N GLY A 54 -19.90 -6.08 5.73
CA GLY A 54 -20.23 -4.91 4.92
C GLY A 54 -19.14 -3.83 4.89
N GLU A 55 -18.02 -4.05 5.58
CA GLU A 55 -16.90 -3.11 5.61
C GLU A 55 -16.15 -3.08 4.27
N PRO A 56 -15.61 -1.91 3.83
CA PRO A 56 -14.81 -1.83 2.61
C PRO A 56 -13.44 -2.47 2.80
N MET A 57 -12.91 -3.07 1.73
CA MET A 57 -11.55 -3.62 1.72
C MET A 57 -10.47 -2.52 1.69
N ILE A 58 -10.72 -1.45 0.93
CA ILE A 58 -9.84 -0.28 0.86
C ILE A 58 -10.48 0.83 1.69
N ARG A 59 -9.72 1.39 2.63
CA ARG A 59 -10.21 2.40 3.58
C ARG A 59 -9.26 3.58 3.61
N ASN A 60 -9.78 4.80 3.63
CA ASN A 60 -8.96 5.95 3.99
C ASN A 60 -8.72 5.96 5.52
N LEU A 61 -7.71 6.75 5.95
CA LEU A 61 -7.35 6.79 7.36
C LEU A 61 -8.46 7.38 8.23
N GLU A 62 -9.19 8.39 7.75
CA GLU A 62 -10.31 8.98 8.51
C GLU A 62 -11.46 7.99 8.71
N TYR A 63 -11.71 7.09 7.74
CA TYR A 63 -12.71 6.03 7.89
C TYR A 63 -12.31 5.03 8.98
N ALA A 64 -11.04 4.60 8.96
CA ALA A 64 -10.54 3.61 9.91
C ALA A 64 -10.31 4.17 11.32
N TYR A 65 -9.96 5.45 11.41
CA TYR A 65 -9.66 6.18 12.66
C TYR A 65 -10.45 7.50 12.70
N PRO A 66 -11.77 7.45 12.84
CA PRO A 66 -12.61 8.64 12.75
C PRO A 66 -12.25 9.65 13.85
N HIS A 67 -12.34 10.92 13.52
CA HIS A 67 -12.05 12.05 14.41
C HIS A 67 -10.63 12.10 14.99
N SER A 68 -9.69 11.41 14.35
CA SER A 68 -8.28 11.36 14.76
C SER A 68 -7.38 12.33 14.00
N GLY A 69 -7.97 13.22 13.18
CA GLY A 69 -7.28 14.26 12.46
C GLY A 69 -6.75 13.83 11.08
N TYR A 70 -7.25 12.74 10.53
CA TYR A 70 -6.79 12.20 9.24
C TYR A 70 -7.64 12.64 8.03
N ALA A 71 -8.64 13.50 8.20
CA ALA A 71 -9.54 13.92 7.14
C ALA A 71 -8.85 14.55 5.90
N ALA A 72 -7.67 15.16 6.10
CA ALA A 72 -6.88 15.74 5.01
C ALA A 72 -5.89 14.74 4.36
N VAL A 73 -5.75 13.53 4.90
CA VAL A 73 -4.86 12.50 4.36
C VAL A 73 -5.58 11.79 3.21
N ASN A 74 -5.18 12.09 1.98
CA ASN A 74 -5.85 11.64 0.76
C ASN A 74 -4.93 10.89 -0.21
N ASP A 75 -3.69 10.63 0.17
CA ASP A 75 -2.66 9.96 -0.63
C ASP A 75 -2.12 8.68 0.04
N GLU A 76 -2.83 8.19 1.03
CA GLU A 76 -2.58 6.94 1.75
C GLU A 76 -3.89 6.20 2.00
N PHE A 77 -3.81 4.89 2.11
CA PHE A 77 -4.97 4.06 2.41
C PHE A 77 -4.59 2.78 3.14
N LEU A 78 -5.58 2.15 3.74
CA LEU A 78 -5.47 0.81 4.31
C LEU A 78 -6.07 -0.20 3.35
N LEU A 79 -5.38 -1.31 3.14
CA LEU A 79 -5.95 -2.55 2.64
C LEU A 79 -6.32 -3.39 3.87
N GLY A 80 -7.61 -3.57 4.09
CA GLY A 80 -8.12 -4.15 5.34
C GLY A 80 -7.80 -3.27 6.55
N GLU A 81 -7.32 -3.89 7.62
CA GLU A 81 -7.00 -3.23 8.89
C GLU A 81 -5.49 -3.16 9.16
N ASP A 82 -4.71 -4.05 8.52
CA ASP A 82 -3.35 -4.35 8.94
C ASP A 82 -2.30 -4.01 7.87
N VAL A 83 -2.69 -3.45 6.71
CA VAL A 83 -1.76 -3.06 5.67
C VAL A 83 -1.99 -1.59 5.29
N LEU A 84 -1.05 -0.73 5.68
CA LEU A 84 -1.02 0.68 5.29
C LEU A 84 -0.20 0.83 4.02
N VAL A 85 -0.73 1.54 3.04
CA VAL A 85 -0.11 1.80 1.74
C VAL A 85 0.03 3.30 1.53
N ALA A 86 1.26 3.74 1.31
CA ALA A 86 1.59 5.15 1.10
C ALA A 86 2.37 5.33 -0.22
N PRO A 87 1.70 5.22 -1.39
CA PRO A 87 2.38 5.22 -2.68
C PRO A 87 2.99 6.57 -3.02
N GLN A 88 4.13 6.57 -3.74
CA GLN A 88 4.68 7.79 -4.32
C GLN A 88 3.87 8.18 -5.56
N LEU A 89 3.15 9.28 -5.48
CA LEU A 89 2.28 9.77 -6.56
C LEU A 89 2.92 10.87 -7.40
N LYS A 90 4.07 11.40 -6.99
CA LYS A 90 4.75 12.50 -7.68
C LYS A 90 5.94 11.97 -8.49
N LYS A 91 5.94 12.27 -9.79
CA LYS A 91 7.03 11.91 -10.69
C LYS A 91 8.32 12.65 -10.31
N GLY A 92 9.45 11.93 -10.28
CA GLY A 92 10.77 12.51 -10.03
C GLY A 92 11.06 12.84 -8.56
N VAL A 93 10.15 12.46 -7.64
CA VAL A 93 10.34 12.62 -6.19
C VAL A 93 10.66 11.26 -5.59
N THR A 94 11.67 11.22 -4.75
CA THR A 94 12.19 9.98 -4.14
C THR A 94 11.98 9.91 -2.62
N THR A 95 11.26 10.85 -2.07
CA THR A 95 10.86 10.87 -0.64
C THR A 95 9.42 11.34 -0.53
N ARG A 96 8.72 10.91 0.50
CA ARG A 96 7.40 11.45 0.84
C ARG A 96 7.16 11.49 2.34
N GLN A 97 6.25 12.35 2.77
CA GLN A 97 5.70 12.28 4.12
C GLN A 97 4.67 11.15 4.19
N VAL A 98 4.73 10.35 5.23
CA VAL A 98 3.79 9.25 5.51
C VAL A 98 3.21 9.46 6.91
N VAL A 99 1.90 9.40 7.01
CA VAL A 99 1.16 9.44 8.25
C VAL A 99 0.97 8.02 8.76
N ILE A 100 1.62 7.66 9.85
CA ILE A 100 1.45 6.36 10.50
C ILE A 100 0.34 6.50 11.56
N PRO A 101 -0.78 5.79 11.44
CA PRO A 101 -1.87 5.85 12.40
C PRO A 101 -1.56 5.09 13.70
N ASP A 102 -2.50 5.10 14.63
CA ASP A 102 -2.37 4.36 15.89
C ASP A 102 -2.08 2.88 15.65
N GLY A 103 -1.15 2.33 16.42
CA GLY A 103 -0.66 0.96 16.31
C GLY A 103 0.86 0.88 16.20
N ILE A 104 1.35 -0.32 16.04
CA ILE A 104 2.77 -0.61 15.75
C ILE A 104 2.83 -1.16 14.34
N TRP A 105 3.63 -0.53 13.49
CA TRP A 105 3.73 -0.81 12.09
C TRP A 105 5.16 -1.15 11.70
N GLU A 106 5.33 -2.07 10.78
CA GLU A 106 6.61 -2.53 10.28
C GLU A 106 6.70 -2.37 8.77
N ASP A 107 7.81 -1.80 8.28
CA ASP A 107 8.10 -1.73 6.86
C ASP A 107 8.75 -3.04 6.34
N PRO A 108 8.91 -3.20 5.01
CA PRO A 108 9.52 -4.41 4.45
C PRO A 108 10.98 -4.67 4.87
N ALA A 109 11.67 -3.66 5.40
CA ALA A 109 13.04 -3.80 5.93
C ALA A 109 13.07 -4.21 7.42
N GLY A 110 11.89 -4.36 8.05
CA GLY A 110 11.77 -4.71 9.48
C GLY A 110 11.88 -3.52 10.43
N LYS A 111 11.85 -2.30 9.92
CA LYS A 111 11.86 -1.09 10.74
C LYS A 111 10.48 -0.82 11.33
N ILE A 112 10.45 -0.52 12.62
CA ILE A 112 9.22 -0.29 13.37
C ILE A 112 8.87 1.20 13.41
N TYR A 113 7.59 1.48 13.20
CA TYR A 113 6.99 2.80 13.26
C TYR A 113 5.83 2.81 14.25
N ARG A 114 5.67 3.93 14.93
CA ARG A 114 4.52 4.22 15.81
C ARG A 114 3.79 5.44 15.26
N LYS A 115 2.63 5.75 15.81
CA LYS A 115 1.85 6.93 15.41
C LYS A 115 2.74 8.17 15.24
N GLY A 116 2.65 8.82 14.07
CA GLY A 116 3.41 10.02 13.75
C GLY A 116 3.55 10.28 12.27
N ASN A 117 4.29 11.33 11.93
CA ASN A 117 4.62 11.69 10.56
C ASN A 117 6.10 11.38 10.29
N TYR A 118 6.36 10.69 9.21
CA TYR A 118 7.71 10.25 8.85
C TYR A 118 8.06 10.63 7.42
N SER A 119 9.30 11.05 7.20
CA SER A 119 9.86 11.16 5.85
C SER A 119 10.39 9.78 5.45
N ILE A 120 9.83 9.21 4.40
CA ILE A 120 10.15 7.88 3.91
C ILE A 120 10.78 7.98 2.52
N ASP A 121 11.88 7.28 2.30
CA ASP A 121 12.50 7.15 1.00
C ASP A 121 11.63 6.28 0.09
N THR A 122 11.34 6.79 -1.08
CA THR A 122 10.44 6.16 -2.06
C THR A 122 11.10 6.13 -3.44
N PRO A 123 12.24 5.43 -3.61
CA PRO A 123 12.79 5.23 -4.94
C PRO A 123 11.78 4.44 -5.81
N ILE A 124 11.92 4.55 -7.12
CA ILE A 124 10.98 3.89 -8.04
C ILE A 124 10.88 2.37 -7.86
N THR A 125 11.88 1.77 -7.24
CA THR A 125 11.94 0.33 -6.92
C THR A 125 11.26 -0.04 -5.60
N ALA A 126 10.84 0.93 -4.79
CA ALA A 126 10.20 0.69 -3.50
C ALA A 126 8.70 1.00 -3.54
N ILE A 127 7.94 0.17 -2.86
CA ILE A 127 6.52 0.40 -2.59
C ILE A 127 6.39 0.60 -1.09
N PRO A 128 6.05 1.81 -0.61
CA PRO A 128 5.85 2.05 0.82
C PRO A 128 4.60 1.33 1.31
N VAL A 129 4.81 0.16 1.88
CA VAL A 129 3.77 -0.69 2.49
C VAL A 129 4.22 -1.01 3.91
N PHE A 130 3.33 -0.87 4.86
CA PHE A 130 3.59 -1.15 6.27
C PHE A 130 2.58 -2.17 6.76
N ARG A 131 3.04 -3.16 7.51
CA ARG A 131 2.17 -4.16 8.15
C ARG A 131 2.00 -3.82 9.62
N ARG A 132 0.78 -3.93 10.10
CA ARG A 132 0.50 -3.80 11.53
C ARG A 132 1.00 -5.03 12.27
N VAL A 133 1.76 -4.80 13.33
CA VAL A 133 2.36 -5.86 14.18
C VAL A 133 1.94 -5.72 15.65
N GLY A 134 1.18 -4.68 15.97
CA GLY A 134 0.63 -4.46 17.31
C GLY A 134 -0.33 -3.29 17.41
#